data_130e066b0cec1cebf975a702113c0698
#
_entry.id   130e066b0cec1cebf975a702113c0698
#
_cell.length_a   1.000
_cell.length_b   1.000
_cell.length_c   1.000
_cell.angle_alpha   90.00
_cell.angle_beta   90.00
_cell.angle_gamma   90.00
#
_symmetry.space_group_name_H-M   'P 1'
#
loop_
_entity.id
_entity.type
_entity.pdbx_description
1 polymer ?
#
loop_
_entity_poly.entity_id
_entity_poly.type
_entity_poly.pdbx_seq_one_letter_code
_entity_poly.pdbx_strand_id
1 'polypeptide(L)' 'MIFKQLSVPPIGTNCYIFGDDAAKLGAIVDPGGDAAGILAAVGDLGLTVSVIFLT' A
#
# COMPACT_ATOMS: atom_id res chain seq x y z
N MET A 1 7.75 -6.84 -10.37
CA MET A 1 7.58 -5.85 -9.31
C MET A 1 6.24 -5.15 -9.43
N ILE A 2 5.54 -4.96 -8.31
CA ILE A 2 4.24 -4.30 -8.28
C ILE A 2 4.42 -2.91 -7.68
N PHE A 3 3.79 -1.91 -8.28
CA PHE A 3 3.75 -0.56 -7.74
C PHE A 3 2.35 0.00 -7.90
N LYS A 4 1.78 0.53 -6.82
CA LYS A 4 0.46 1.15 -6.83
C LYS A 4 0.48 2.43 -6.02
N GLN A 5 -0.10 3.50 -6.59
CA GLN A 5 -0.29 4.76 -5.90
C GLN A 5 -1.77 4.94 -5.58
N LEU A 6 -2.06 5.33 -4.34
CA LEU A 6 -3.41 5.59 -3.86
C LEU A 6 -3.52 7.02 -3.36
N SER A 7 -4.64 7.66 -3.65
CA SER A 7 -4.97 8.95 -3.06
C SER A 7 -5.85 8.69 -1.84
N VAL A 8 -5.39 9.09 -0.66
CA VAL A 8 -6.04 8.75 0.61
C VAL A 8 -6.87 9.93 1.10
N PRO A 9 -8.19 9.75 1.27
CA PRO A 9 -9.04 10.81 1.83
C PRO A 9 -8.69 11.06 3.31
N PRO A 10 -9.06 12.22 3.85
CA PRO A 10 -9.85 13.29 3.24
C PRO A 10 -9.04 14.32 2.46
N ILE A 11 -7.72 14.34 2.63
CA ILE A 11 -6.87 15.41 2.07
C ILE A 11 -6.32 15.04 0.69
N GLY A 12 -6.38 13.75 0.32
CA GLY A 12 -5.80 13.29 -0.93
C GLY A 12 -4.29 13.08 -0.85
N THR A 13 -3.78 12.71 0.33
CA THR A 13 -2.36 12.36 0.47
C THR A 13 -2.05 11.10 -0.32
N ASN A 14 -0.85 11.04 -0.87
CA ASN A 14 -0.44 9.89 -1.66
C ASN A 14 0.11 8.78 -0.76
N CYS A 15 -0.40 7.57 -0.99
CA CYS A 15 0.11 6.36 -0.37
C CYS A 15 0.67 5.47 -1.48
N TYR A 16 1.82 4.86 -1.26
CA TYR A 16 2.45 4.00 -2.25
C TYR A 16 2.56 2.58 -1.72
N ILE A 17 2.25 1.62 -2.59
CA ILE A 17 2.40 0.20 -2.30
C ILE A 17 3.39 -0.37 -3.29
N PHE A 18 4.44 -1.03 -2.78
CA PHE A 18 5.42 -1.75 -3.57
C PHE A 18 5.30 -3.23 -3.27
N GLY A 19 5.54 -4.07 -4.25
CA GLY A 19 5.45 -5.51 -4.02
C GLY A 19 6.35 -6.31 -4.92
N ASP A 20 6.64 -7.54 -4.46
CA ASP A 20 7.33 -8.56 -5.21
C ASP A 20 6.33 -9.66 -5.57
N ASP A 21 6.10 -9.85 -6.86
CA ASP A 21 5.14 -10.82 -7.38
C ASP A 21 5.48 -12.26 -6.96
N ALA A 22 6.75 -12.58 -6.96
CA ALA A 22 7.20 -13.95 -6.67
C ALA A 22 7.08 -14.28 -5.19
N ALA A 23 7.52 -13.36 -4.32
CA ALA A 23 7.50 -13.58 -2.88
C ALA A 23 6.15 -13.24 -2.25
N LYS A 24 5.30 -12.49 -2.95
CA LYS A 24 4.02 -11.98 -2.43
C LYS A 24 4.19 -11.09 -1.20
N LEU A 25 5.32 -10.42 -1.12
CA LEU A 25 5.61 -9.48 -0.03
C LEU A 25 5.47 -8.05 -0.52
N GLY A 26 4.98 -7.18 0.34
CA GLY A 26 4.78 -5.79 0.01
C GLY A 26 5.22 -4.84 1.09
N ALA A 27 5.40 -3.57 0.70
CA ALA A 27 5.70 -2.47 1.58
C ALA A 27 4.75 -1.31 1.28
N ILE A 28 4.38 -0.58 2.32
CA ILE A 28 3.52 0.59 2.21
C ILE A 28 4.32 1.82 2.60
N VAL A 29 4.16 2.91 1.83
CA VAL A 29 4.81 4.19 2.12
C VAL A 29 3.71 5.23 2.37
N ASP A 30 3.75 5.89 3.52
CA ASP A 30 2.83 6.96 3.93
C ASP A 30 1.35 6.55 3.85
N PRO A 31 0.91 5.60 4.66
CA PRO A 31 -0.45 5.07 4.54
C PRO A 31 -1.59 6.07 4.79
N GLY A 32 -1.34 7.17 5.48
CA GLY A 32 -2.39 8.16 5.71
C GLY A 32 -3.53 7.64 6.56
N GLY A 33 -4.76 8.02 6.24
CA GLY A 33 -5.93 7.78 7.08
C GLY A 33 -6.93 6.73 6.62
N ASP A 34 -6.79 6.16 5.42
CA ASP A 34 -7.76 5.20 4.89
C ASP A 34 -7.21 3.77 4.98
N ALA A 35 -7.14 3.26 6.20
CA ALA A 35 -6.62 1.92 6.44
C ALA A 35 -7.43 0.85 5.69
N ALA A 36 -8.75 0.96 5.68
CA ALA A 36 -9.59 -0.03 5.04
C ALA A 36 -9.36 -0.09 3.53
N GLY A 37 -9.26 1.07 2.87
CA GLY A 37 -8.99 1.15 1.44
C GLY A 37 -7.61 0.61 1.10
N ILE A 38 -6.60 0.92 1.93
CA ILE A 38 -5.23 0.45 1.72
C ILE A 38 -5.16 -1.08 1.87
N LEU A 39 -5.80 -1.62 2.90
CA LEU A 39 -5.82 -3.07 3.13
C LEU A 39 -6.56 -3.80 2.01
N ALA A 40 -7.63 -3.22 1.49
CA ALA A 40 -8.35 -3.79 0.35
C ALA A 40 -7.46 -3.83 -0.89
N ALA A 41 -6.71 -2.75 -1.16
CA ALA A 41 -5.79 -2.71 -2.29
C ALA A 41 -4.67 -3.75 -2.16
N VAL A 42 -4.11 -3.89 -0.97
CA VAL A 42 -3.08 -4.90 -0.69
C VAL A 42 -3.63 -6.30 -0.92
N GLY A 43 -4.84 -6.56 -0.45
CA GLY A 43 -5.50 -7.85 -0.65
C GLY A 43 -5.74 -8.16 -2.13
N ASP A 44 -6.20 -7.16 -2.89
CA ASP A 44 -6.43 -7.33 -4.34
C ASP A 44 -5.14 -7.63 -5.09
N LEU A 45 -4.01 -7.09 -4.63
CA LEU A 45 -2.71 -7.35 -5.23
C LEU A 45 -2.11 -8.70 -4.79
N GLY A 46 -2.74 -9.35 -3.81
CA GLY A 46 -2.25 -10.63 -3.29
C GLY A 46 -0.97 -10.52 -2.49
N LEU A 47 -0.73 -9.36 -1.86
CA LEU A 47 0.50 -9.11 -1.13
C LEU A 47 0.30 -9.25 0.37
N THR A 48 1.37 -9.65 1.06
CA THR A 48 1.47 -9.59 2.53
C THR A 48 2.39 -8.44 2.87
N VAL A 49 1.91 -7.49 3.67
CA VAL A 49 2.72 -6.32 4.04
C VAL A 49 3.76 -6.73 5.07
N SER A 50 5.03 -6.48 4.76
CA SER A 50 6.14 -6.80 5.64
C SER A 50 6.75 -5.55 6.29
N VAL A 51 6.56 -4.37 5.70
CA VAL A 51 7.13 -3.14 6.23
C VAL A 51 6.28 -1.93 5.84
N ILE A 52 6.25 -0.95 6.73
CA ILE A 52 5.56 0.33 6.50
C ILE A 52 6.57 1.45 6.73
N PHE A 53 6.69 2.36 5.76
CA PHE A 53 7.55 3.53 5.86
C PHE A 53 6.72 4.78 6.09
N LEU A 54 7.15 5.62 7.01
CA LEU A 54 6.54 6.93 7.27
C LEU A 54 7.57 8.01 6.96
N THR A 55 7.16 9.00 6.20
CA THR A 55 8.05 10.13 5.84
C THR A 55 7.68 11.43 6.54
#